data_18085c8b87a879da27d2260f04c07228
#
_entry.id   18085c8b87a879da27d2260f04c07228
#
_cell.length_a   1.000
_cell.length_b   1.000
_cell.length_c   1.000
_cell.angle_alpha   90.00
_cell.angle_beta   90.00
_cell.angle_gamma   90.00
#
_symmetry.space_group_name_H-M   'P 1'
#
loop_
_entity.id
_entity.type
_entity.pdbx_description
1 polymer ?
#
loop_
_entity_poly.entity_id
_entity_poly.type
_entity_poly.pdbx_seq_one_letter_code
_entity_poly.pdbx_strand_id
1 'polypeptide(L)'
;MENTSLISLPSIPNAILLLLSLTIFQEVQGIGVNYGTIANNLPPPSQVAKFLSHSTIINKVRIFDANHEILHAFADTGIEITITIPNDQIPNITNLTLAQQWIKTNVQPFIPSTNIIRILVGNEVLSTGNKLLITSLVPAMQTLHIALVTASLDNLIKVSTPHSLGILTNSSPPSSARFRQGYDIHIIKPMLRFLKDSNSPFVVNPYPFFACTSSNLDFVVFRANSGFFDDYTKLKYTNMFDAQLDAVYSAMEVLGFEDVEIVIGETGWPSMGDSDQIGVDKKSASDYNGNLIRHVTSGEGTPLMPNRTFDTYVFGLFNENLKPGPICERNFGLFWPNMSLVYDVPIMRNNVDVANNHSKALLSIMIALNFLIGF
;
A
#
# COMPACT_ATOMS: atom_id res chain seq x y z
N MET A 1 45.09 53.53 -12.85
CA MET A 1 44.24 53.42 -11.69
C MET A 1 43.28 52.28 -12.00
N GLU A 2 43.63 51.08 -11.57
CA GLU A 2 42.83 49.84 -11.76
C GLU A 2 41.88 49.72 -10.61
N ASN A 3 40.55 49.64 -10.90
CA ASN A 3 39.53 49.32 -9.94
C ASN A 3 39.32 47.80 -9.96
N THR A 4 39.90 47.08 -9.02
CA THR A 4 39.60 45.70 -8.72
C THR A 4 38.35 45.63 -7.85
N SER A 5 37.21 45.20 -8.43
CA SER A 5 36.00 44.86 -7.70
C SER A 5 36.20 43.53 -7.00
N LEU A 6 36.23 43.52 -5.69
CA LEU A 6 36.21 42.32 -4.84
C LEU A 6 34.83 41.67 -4.93
N ILE A 7 34.77 40.49 -5.56
CA ILE A 7 33.58 39.59 -5.48
C ILE A 7 33.57 39.01 -4.08
N SER A 8 32.58 39.39 -3.25
CA SER A 8 32.34 38.78 -1.95
C SER A 8 31.75 37.39 -2.15
N LEU A 9 32.48 36.35 -1.80
CA LEU A 9 31.95 35.00 -1.70
C LEU A 9 30.90 34.91 -0.59
N PRO A 10 29.77 34.20 -0.80
CA PRO A 10 28.79 34.01 0.26
C PRO A 10 29.42 33.22 1.43
N SER A 11 29.08 33.64 2.64
CA SER A 11 29.67 33.08 3.85
C SER A 11 29.38 31.58 4.00
N ILE A 12 30.44 30.80 4.24
CA ILE A 12 30.43 29.34 4.44
C ILE A 12 29.28 28.81 5.37
N PRO A 13 28.79 29.55 6.38
CA PRO A 13 27.67 29.12 7.20
C PRO A 13 26.37 28.83 6.45
N ASN A 14 26.04 29.59 5.39
CA ASN A 14 24.80 29.43 4.63
C ASN A 14 24.83 28.21 3.70
N ALA A 15 25.98 27.85 3.16
CA ALA A 15 26.15 26.64 2.34
C ALA A 15 26.08 25.36 3.20
N ILE A 16 26.61 25.39 4.41
CA ILE A 16 26.54 24.28 5.35
C ILE A 16 25.10 24.09 5.87
N LEU A 17 24.37 25.20 6.12
CA LEU A 17 22.96 25.12 6.51
C LEU A 17 22.07 24.56 5.39
N LEU A 18 22.36 24.92 4.13
CA LEU A 18 21.64 24.41 2.95
C LEU A 18 21.92 22.91 2.73
N LEU A 19 23.17 22.47 2.90
CA LEU A 19 23.54 21.05 2.83
C LEU A 19 22.93 20.23 3.98
N LEU A 20 22.92 20.76 5.20
CA LEU A 20 22.26 20.13 6.35
C LEU A 20 20.74 20.08 6.18
N SER A 21 20.10 21.05 5.54
CA SER A 21 18.66 21.00 5.25
C SER A 21 18.32 19.97 4.17
N LEU A 22 19.20 19.68 3.23
CA LEU A 22 19.02 18.66 2.20
C LEU A 22 19.23 17.22 2.70
N THR A 23 19.96 17.03 3.80
CA THR A 23 20.22 15.69 4.37
C THR A 23 19.21 15.25 5.45
N ILE A 24 18.27 16.11 5.86
CA ILE A 24 17.37 15.83 6.99
C ILE A 24 15.97 15.34 6.56
N PHE A 25 15.63 15.39 5.28
CA PHE A 25 14.35 14.85 4.78
C PHE A 25 14.52 13.44 4.22
N GLN A 26 14.96 12.50 5.05
CA GLN A 26 14.52 11.13 4.86
C GLN A 26 13.15 11.04 5.58
N GLU A 27 12.07 11.24 4.82
CA GLU A 27 10.74 10.86 5.29
C GLU A 27 10.84 9.39 5.70
N VAL A 28 10.52 9.09 6.96
CA VAL A 28 10.35 7.71 7.37
C VAL A 28 9.21 7.17 6.51
N GLN A 29 9.55 6.32 5.56
CA GLN A 29 8.59 5.72 4.67
C GLN A 29 7.60 4.94 5.53
N GLY A 30 6.37 5.44 5.64
CA GLY A 30 5.34 4.84 6.45
C GLY A 30 4.84 3.55 5.81
N ILE A 31 4.05 2.79 6.55
CA ILE A 31 3.43 1.55 6.13
C ILE A 31 1.92 1.70 6.12
N GLY A 32 1.26 1.07 5.16
CA GLY A 32 -0.18 0.94 5.12
C GLY A 32 -0.68 -0.28 5.90
N VAL A 33 -1.96 -0.25 6.28
CA VAL A 33 -2.64 -1.39 6.90
C VAL A 33 -4.06 -1.54 6.37
N ASN A 34 -4.54 -2.78 6.29
CA ASN A 34 -5.93 -3.07 5.97
C ASN A 34 -6.77 -3.06 7.26
N TYR A 35 -7.77 -2.19 7.31
CA TYR A 35 -8.72 -2.10 8.41
C TYR A 35 -10.01 -2.82 8.03
N GLY A 36 -10.04 -4.14 8.29
CA GLY A 36 -11.24 -4.97 8.18
C GLY A 36 -12.17 -4.78 9.38
N THR A 37 -13.46 -4.98 9.17
CA THR A 37 -14.50 -4.73 10.18
C THR A 37 -15.43 -5.93 10.40
N ILE A 38 -15.06 -7.13 9.95
CA ILE A 38 -15.86 -8.35 10.14
C ILE A 38 -15.63 -8.92 11.55
N ALA A 39 -16.01 -8.12 12.54
CA ALA A 39 -15.87 -8.45 13.96
C ALA A 39 -16.91 -7.71 14.80
N ASN A 40 -17.18 -8.21 16.02
CA ASN A 40 -18.10 -7.58 16.97
C ASN A 40 -17.44 -7.06 18.26
N ASN A 41 -16.11 -7.03 18.28
CA ASN A 41 -15.31 -6.66 19.45
C ASN A 41 -14.27 -5.58 19.15
N LEU A 42 -14.37 -4.90 17.99
CA LEU A 42 -13.42 -3.85 17.60
C LEU A 42 -13.63 -2.58 18.44
N PRO A 43 -12.56 -1.82 18.68
CA PRO A 43 -12.68 -0.51 19.30
C PRO A 43 -13.39 0.48 18.36
N PRO A 44 -13.99 1.57 18.89
CA PRO A 44 -14.59 2.62 18.07
C PRO A 44 -13.58 3.22 17.08
N PRO A 45 -13.99 3.55 15.84
CA PRO A 45 -13.09 4.10 14.82
C PRO A 45 -12.29 5.32 15.25
N SER A 46 -12.85 6.18 16.09
CA SER A 46 -12.15 7.35 16.64
C SER A 46 -10.96 6.99 17.54
N GLN A 47 -11.07 5.90 18.32
CA GLN A 47 -9.95 5.39 19.11
C GLN A 47 -8.88 4.76 18.21
N VAL A 48 -9.29 4.05 17.15
CA VAL A 48 -8.37 3.47 16.15
C VAL A 48 -7.58 4.56 15.45
N ALA A 49 -8.25 5.58 14.93
CA ALA A 49 -7.61 6.70 14.25
C ALA A 49 -6.58 7.42 15.15
N LYS A 50 -6.97 7.70 16.41
CA LYS A 50 -6.07 8.29 17.40
C LYS A 50 -4.88 7.39 17.71
N PHE A 51 -5.10 6.08 17.89
CA PHE A 51 -4.03 5.12 18.14
C PHE A 51 -3.02 5.07 16.98
N LEU A 52 -3.51 4.92 15.76
CA LEU A 52 -2.64 4.83 14.59
C LEU A 52 -1.83 6.10 14.38
N SER A 53 -2.45 7.27 14.46
CA SER A 53 -1.78 8.56 14.22
C SER A 53 -0.74 8.93 15.29
N HIS A 54 -0.91 8.49 16.55
CA HIS A 54 -0.02 8.88 17.63
C HIS A 54 1.00 7.82 18.03
N SER A 55 0.64 6.54 17.94
CA SER A 55 1.42 5.45 18.53
C SER A 55 2.15 4.57 17.52
N THR A 56 1.83 4.68 16.23
CA THR A 56 2.37 3.79 15.19
C THR A 56 3.03 4.55 14.05
N ILE A 57 3.85 3.86 13.25
CA ILE A 57 4.39 4.39 11.98
C ILE A 57 3.40 4.24 10.81
N ILE A 58 2.19 3.72 11.06
CA ILE A 58 1.14 3.57 10.04
C ILE A 58 0.68 4.96 9.59
N ASN A 59 0.83 5.23 8.31
CA ASN A 59 0.42 6.49 7.69
C ASN A 59 -0.61 6.30 6.56
N LYS A 60 -0.98 5.05 6.25
CA LYS A 60 -1.98 4.70 5.23
C LYS A 60 -2.93 3.64 5.77
N VAL A 61 -4.21 3.78 5.47
CA VAL A 61 -5.24 2.80 5.83
C VAL A 61 -6.09 2.47 4.61
N ARG A 62 -6.31 1.19 4.36
CA ARG A 62 -7.26 0.71 3.37
C ARG A 62 -8.47 0.09 4.06
N ILE A 63 -9.67 0.51 3.67
CA ILE A 63 -10.94 -0.08 4.09
C ILE A 63 -11.65 -0.75 2.90
N PHE A 64 -12.52 -1.74 3.18
CA PHE A 64 -13.15 -2.59 2.17
C PHE A 64 -14.53 -2.08 1.72
N ASP A 65 -14.87 -0.89 2.14
CA ASP A 65 -16.08 -0.13 1.79
C ASP A 65 -15.77 1.38 1.82
N ALA A 66 -16.80 2.20 1.95
CA ALA A 66 -16.72 3.64 2.21
C ALA A 66 -17.44 3.97 3.53
N ASN A 67 -17.14 3.27 4.61
CA ASN A 67 -17.78 3.45 5.90
C ASN A 67 -17.62 4.90 6.42
N HIS A 68 -18.72 5.63 6.52
CA HIS A 68 -18.73 7.05 6.88
C HIS A 68 -18.22 7.30 8.30
N GLU A 69 -18.47 6.38 9.25
CA GLU A 69 -17.97 6.53 10.62
C GLU A 69 -16.44 6.45 10.66
N ILE A 70 -15.86 5.51 9.89
CA ILE A 70 -14.41 5.40 9.74
C ILE A 70 -13.85 6.64 9.05
N LEU A 71 -14.44 7.09 7.94
CA LEU A 71 -13.97 8.27 7.22
C LEU A 71 -13.99 9.53 8.11
N HIS A 72 -15.04 9.75 8.89
CA HIS A 72 -15.09 10.84 9.87
C HIS A 72 -14.03 10.71 10.96
N ALA A 73 -13.77 9.49 11.45
CA ALA A 73 -12.79 9.25 12.50
C ALA A 73 -11.35 9.58 12.07
N PHE A 74 -11.04 9.45 10.78
CA PHE A 74 -9.72 9.75 10.22
C PHE A 74 -9.58 11.20 9.73
N ALA A 75 -10.59 12.05 9.89
CA ALA A 75 -10.49 13.47 9.57
C ALA A 75 -9.33 14.13 10.35
N ASP A 76 -8.56 14.97 9.66
CA ASP A 76 -7.44 15.77 10.20
C ASP A 76 -6.32 14.95 10.89
N THR A 77 -6.26 13.64 10.66
CA THR A 77 -5.19 12.77 11.18
C THR A 77 -3.91 12.78 10.36
N GLY A 78 -3.98 13.23 9.11
CA GLY A 78 -2.89 13.13 8.14
C GLY A 78 -2.70 11.73 7.55
N ILE A 79 -3.46 10.71 8.00
CA ILE A 79 -3.41 9.36 7.47
C ILE A 79 -4.10 9.30 6.10
N GLU A 80 -3.43 8.73 5.11
CA GLU A 80 -3.96 8.50 3.78
C GLU A 80 -4.95 7.33 3.76
N ILE A 81 -6.15 7.56 3.19
CA ILE A 81 -7.21 6.56 3.14
C ILE A 81 -7.42 6.05 1.71
N THR A 82 -7.39 4.73 1.58
CA THR A 82 -7.87 4.02 0.39
C THR A 82 -9.22 3.38 0.71
N ILE A 83 -10.26 3.76 -0.03
CA ILE A 83 -11.62 3.22 0.10
C ILE A 83 -11.91 2.22 -1.01
N THR A 84 -12.92 1.37 -0.83
CA THR A 84 -13.28 0.33 -1.80
C THR A 84 -14.76 0.40 -2.15
N ILE A 85 -15.09 0.28 -3.43
CA ILE A 85 -16.43 0.00 -3.92
C ILE A 85 -16.63 -1.52 -3.84
N PRO A 86 -17.60 -2.05 -3.07
CA PRO A 86 -17.85 -3.49 -2.98
C PRO A 86 -18.15 -4.13 -4.34
N ASN A 87 -17.82 -5.42 -4.50
CA ASN A 87 -17.95 -6.14 -5.77
C ASN A 87 -19.38 -6.09 -6.35
N ASP A 88 -20.38 -6.18 -5.51
CA ASP A 88 -21.81 -6.16 -5.91
C ASP A 88 -22.26 -4.81 -6.49
N GLN A 89 -21.54 -3.72 -6.21
CA GLN A 89 -21.84 -2.39 -6.72
C GLN A 89 -21.17 -2.09 -8.09
N ILE A 90 -20.20 -2.90 -8.52
CA ILE A 90 -19.42 -2.66 -9.75
C ILE A 90 -20.32 -2.45 -10.99
N PRO A 91 -21.37 -3.28 -11.26
CA PRO A 91 -22.22 -3.08 -12.41
C PRO A 91 -22.96 -1.72 -12.39
N ASN A 92 -23.32 -1.22 -11.21
CA ASN A 92 -24.01 0.08 -11.08
C ASN A 92 -23.07 1.24 -11.44
N ILE A 93 -21.79 1.14 -11.10
CA ILE A 93 -20.77 2.18 -11.35
C ILE A 93 -20.47 2.34 -12.85
N THR A 94 -20.84 1.40 -13.71
CA THR A 94 -20.75 1.58 -15.17
C THR A 94 -21.70 2.68 -15.70
N ASN A 95 -22.67 3.10 -14.93
CA ASN A 95 -23.56 4.22 -15.22
C ASN A 95 -22.99 5.52 -14.63
N LEU A 96 -22.74 6.52 -15.46
CA LEU A 96 -22.11 7.78 -15.04
C LEU A 96 -22.92 8.53 -13.96
N THR A 97 -24.23 8.56 -14.07
CA THR A 97 -25.08 9.24 -13.07
C THR A 97 -24.94 8.55 -11.69
N LEU A 98 -24.92 7.22 -11.67
CA LEU A 98 -24.73 6.46 -10.43
C LEU A 98 -23.32 6.61 -9.88
N ALA A 99 -22.30 6.65 -10.72
CA ALA A 99 -20.91 6.91 -10.32
C ALA A 99 -20.78 8.33 -9.72
N GLN A 100 -21.35 9.35 -10.33
CA GLN A 100 -21.39 10.71 -9.80
C GLN A 100 -22.12 10.78 -8.45
N GLN A 101 -23.26 10.10 -8.34
CA GLN A 101 -23.99 10.02 -7.07
C GLN A 101 -23.16 9.32 -5.99
N TRP A 102 -22.43 8.25 -6.34
CA TRP A 102 -21.55 7.54 -5.40
C TRP A 102 -20.43 8.47 -4.88
N ILE A 103 -19.76 9.23 -5.76
CA ILE A 103 -18.75 10.23 -5.37
C ILE A 103 -19.37 11.31 -4.47
N LYS A 104 -20.54 11.82 -4.84
CA LYS A 104 -21.25 12.85 -4.05
C LYS A 104 -21.57 12.37 -2.64
N THR A 105 -21.90 11.09 -2.48
CA THR A 105 -22.32 10.53 -1.19
C THR A 105 -21.13 10.07 -0.34
N ASN A 106 -20.12 9.40 -0.96
CA ASN A 106 -19.10 8.66 -0.25
C ASN A 106 -17.70 9.32 -0.24
N VAL A 107 -17.53 10.43 -0.98
CA VAL A 107 -16.24 11.10 -1.09
C VAL A 107 -16.33 12.58 -0.73
N GLN A 108 -17.17 13.34 -1.42
CA GLN A 108 -17.25 14.80 -1.27
C GLN A 108 -17.50 15.27 0.18
N PRO A 109 -18.34 14.61 1.00
CA PRO A 109 -18.59 15.07 2.37
C PRO A 109 -17.37 15.00 3.29
N PHE A 110 -16.33 14.23 2.93
CA PHE A 110 -15.17 13.98 3.76
C PHE A 110 -13.94 14.80 3.37
N ILE A 111 -13.95 15.38 2.18
CA ILE A 111 -12.84 16.19 1.67
C ILE A 111 -13.05 17.67 2.05
N PRO A 112 -11.99 18.38 2.47
CA PRO A 112 -10.58 17.97 2.53
C PRO A 112 -10.12 17.33 3.84
N SER A 113 -10.99 17.19 4.86
CA SER A 113 -10.59 16.77 6.21
C SER A 113 -10.04 15.34 6.27
N THR A 114 -10.62 14.45 5.45
CA THR A 114 -10.11 13.07 5.32
C THR A 114 -9.30 12.96 4.02
N ASN A 115 -8.05 12.52 4.15
CA ASN A 115 -7.12 12.40 3.03
C ASN A 115 -7.40 11.12 2.22
N ILE A 116 -8.47 11.12 1.41
CA ILE A 116 -8.80 9.99 0.52
C ILE A 116 -7.91 10.09 -0.72
N ILE A 117 -6.98 9.13 -0.89
CA ILE A 117 -6.02 9.13 -2.00
C ILE A 117 -6.38 8.17 -3.13
N ARG A 118 -7.20 7.14 -2.85
CA ARG A 118 -7.50 6.08 -3.83
C ARG A 118 -8.87 5.48 -3.60
N ILE A 119 -9.54 5.15 -4.71
CA ILE A 119 -10.76 4.34 -4.71
C ILE A 119 -10.46 3.05 -5.48
N LEU A 120 -10.64 1.92 -4.80
CA LEU A 120 -10.53 0.60 -5.41
C LEU A 120 -11.92 0.15 -5.89
N VAL A 121 -12.01 -0.25 -7.14
CA VAL A 121 -13.25 -0.78 -7.73
C VAL A 121 -13.26 -2.29 -7.54
N GLY A 122 -13.96 -2.76 -6.52
CA GLY A 122 -14.00 -4.16 -6.12
C GLY A 122 -12.74 -4.64 -5.42
N ASN A 123 -12.75 -5.93 -5.10
CA ASN A 123 -11.62 -6.68 -4.55
C ASN A 123 -11.51 -8.03 -5.25
N GLU A 124 -10.35 -8.31 -5.87
CA GLU A 124 -9.99 -9.57 -6.52
C GLU A 124 -11.04 -10.09 -7.53
N VAL A 125 -11.64 -9.18 -8.27
CA VAL A 125 -12.78 -9.44 -9.16
C VAL A 125 -12.49 -10.55 -10.17
N LEU A 126 -11.27 -10.60 -10.72
CA LEU A 126 -10.89 -11.61 -11.71
C LEU A 126 -10.82 -13.03 -11.13
N SER A 127 -10.72 -13.17 -9.81
CA SER A 127 -10.72 -14.45 -9.09
C SER A 127 -12.12 -14.96 -8.78
N THR A 128 -13.16 -14.12 -8.91
CA THR A 128 -14.54 -14.50 -8.57
C THR A 128 -15.17 -15.46 -9.57
N GLY A 129 -14.67 -15.53 -10.80
CA GLY A 129 -15.30 -16.27 -11.91
C GLY A 129 -16.64 -15.66 -12.38
N ASN A 130 -17.11 -14.58 -11.77
CA ASN A 130 -18.37 -13.93 -12.14
C ASN A 130 -18.19 -13.06 -13.39
N LYS A 131 -18.74 -13.53 -14.53
CA LYS A 131 -18.58 -12.87 -15.83
C LYS A 131 -19.10 -11.43 -15.84
N LEU A 132 -20.23 -11.16 -15.17
CA LEU A 132 -20.79 -9.80 -15.12
C LEU A 132 -19.83 -8.84 -14.40
N LEU A 133 -19.30 -9.22 -13.24
CA LEU A 133 -18.34 -8.40 -12.51
C LEU A 133 -17.08 -8.18 -13.33
N ILE A 134 -16.53 -9.24 -13.92
CA ILE A 134 -15.31 -9.21 -14.71
C ILE A 134 -15.44 -8.28 -15.93
N THR A 135 -16.54 -8.38 -16.69
CA THR A 135 -16.77 -7.54 -17.87
C THR A 135 -17.13 -6.09 -17.53
N SER A 136 -17.68 -5.84 -16.34
CA SER A 136 -18.03 -4.50 -15.86
C SER A 136 -16.86 -3.76 -15.24
N LEU A 137 -15.76 -4.46 -14.86
CA LEU A 137 -14.68 -3.89 -14.04
C LEU A 137 -14.00 -2.68 -14.70
N VAL A 138 -13.42 -2.86 -15.89
CA VAL A 138 -12.73 -1.77 -16.60
C VAL A 138 -13.69 -0.63 -16.97
N PRO A 139 -14.90 -0.88 -17.52
CA PRO A 139 -15.91 0.16 -17.72
C PRO A 139 -16.25 0.94 -16.44
N ALA A 140 -16.41 0.25 -15.29
CA ALA A 140 -16.69 0.90 -14.01
C ALA A 140 -15.53 1.81 -13.56
N MET A 141 -14.27 1.34 -13.68
CA MET A 141 -13.08 2.15 -13.38
C MET A 141 -13.04 3.43 -14.22
N GLN A 142 -13.26 3.32 -15.54
CA GLN A 142 -13.27 4.43 -16.46
C GLN A 142 -14.40 5.43 -16.13
N THR A 143 -15.60 4.93 -15.87
CA THR A 143 -16.77 5.77 -15.54
C THR A 143 -16.57 6.48 -14.20
N LEU A 144 -16.01 5.80 -13.20
CA LEU A 144 -15.69 6.41 -11.90
C LEU A 144 -14.63 7.51 -12.04
N HIS A 145 -13.62 7.30 -12.87
CA HIS A 145 -12.61 8.32 -13.16
C HIS A 145 -13.24 9.55 -13.82
N ILE A 146 -14.15 9.37 -14.80
CA ILE A 146 -14.91 10.48 -15.40
C ILE A 146 -15.73 11.22 -14.34
N ALA A 147 -16.32 10.52 -13.38
CA ALA A 147 -17.06 11.14 -12.28
C ALA A 147 -16.13 11.97 -11.36
N LEU A 148 -14.90 11.49 -11.10
CA LEU A 148 -13.89 12.26 -10.35
C LEU A 148 -13.42 13.49 -11.11
N VAL A 149 -13.16 13.39 -12.42
CA VAL A 149 -12.84 14.54 -13.29
C VAL A 149 -13.94 15.59 -13.22
N THR A 150 -15.21 15.17 -13.33
CA THR A 150 -16.37 16.07 -13.22
C THR A 150 -16.42 16.79 -11.87
N ALA A 151 -15.97 16.11 -10.80
CA ALA A 151 -15.89 16.66 -9.45
C ALA A 151 -14.58 17.44 -9.18
N SER A 152 -13.64 17.51 -10.13
CA SER A 152 -12.28 18.08 -9.99
C SER A 152 -11.46 17.40 -8.91
N LEU A 153 -11.61 16.08 -8.73
CA LEU A 153 -10.95 15.26 -7.71
C LEU A 153 -9.93 14.25 -8.30
N ASP A 154 -9.83 14.13 -9.62
CA ASP A 154 -9.00 13.15 -10.33
C ASP A 154 -7.47 13.31 -10.08
N ASN A 155 -7.04 14.54 -9.77
CA ASN A 155 -5.67 14.81 -9.40
C ASN A 155 -5.34 14.33 -7.98
N LEU A 156 -6.32 14.34 -7.09
CA LEU A 156 -6.18 13.96 -5.68
C LEU A 156 -6.43 12.46 -5.45
N ILE A 157 -7.41 11.89 -6.16
CA ILE A 157 -7.90 10.53 -5.92
C ILE A 157 -7.69 9.67 -7.15
N LYS A 158 -6.94 8.58 -7.00
CA LYS A 158 -6.66 7.63 -8.08
C LYS A 158 -7.66 6.47 -8.06
N VAL A 159 -7.98 5.95 -9.24
CA VAL A 159 -8.88 4.79 -9.41
C VAL A 159 -8.08 3.57 -9.78
N SER A 160 -8.24 2.48 -9.02
CA SER A 160 -7.61 1.20 -9.32
C SER A 160 -8.50 0.03 -8.91
N THR A 161 -7.97 -1.19 -8.98
CA THR A 161 -8.61 -2.42 -8.50
C THR A 161 -7.52 -3.42 -8.08
N PRO A 162 -7.65 -4.11 -6.94
CA PRO A 162 -6.65 -5.06 -6.48
C PRO A 162 -6.87 -6.44 -7.10
N HIS A 163 -5.77 -7.14 -7.30
CA HIS A 163 -5.74 -8.48 -7.88
C HIS A 163 -4.97 -9.45 -7.00
N SER A 164 -5.50 -10.64 -6.78
CA SER A 164 -4.68 -11.76 -6.31
C SER A 164 -3.66 -12.17 -7.39
N LEU A 165 -2.59 -12.85 -7.02
CA LEU A 165 -1.62 -13.39 -7.98
C LEU A 165 -2.21 -14.49 -8.87
N GLY A 166 -3.44 -14.93 -8.58
CA GLY A 166 -4.21 -15.80 -9.45
C GLY A 166 -4.46 -15.27 -10.88
N ILE A 167 -4.14 -13.99 -11.14
CA ILE A 167 -4.13 -13.41 -12.49
C ILE A 167 -2.95 -13.87 -13.36
N LEU A 168 -1.91 -14.45 -12.75
CA LEU A 168 -0.75 -15.00 -13.46
C LEU A 168 -0.97 -16.46 -13.83
N THR A 169 -0.43 -16.90 -14.96
CA THR A 169 -0.39 -18.31 -15.35
C THR A 169 0.69 -19.05 -14.55
N ASN A 170 1.83 -18.41 -14.37
CA ASN A 170 2.96 -18.85 -13.57
C ASN A 170 3.67 -17.65 -12.95
N SER A 171 4.42 -17.88 -11.88
CA SER A 171 5.18 -16.85 -11.18
C SER A 171 6.59 -17.28 -10.79
N SER A 172 7.02 -18.45 -11.25
CA SER A 172 8.35 -19.00 -10.94
C SER A 172 8.94 -19.71 -12.17
N PRO A 173 10.16 -19.32 -12.60
CA PRO A 173 10.91 -18.15 -12.13
C PRO A 173 10.21 -16.83 -12.51
N PRO A 174 10.49 -15.71 -11.83
CA PRO A 174 9.81 -14.42 -12.06
C PRO A 174 9.84 -13.95 -13.52
N SER A 175 10.95 -14.10 -14.24
CA SER A 175 11.10 -13.73 -15.66
C SER A 175 10.16 -14.48 -16.60
N SER A 176 9.68 -15.65 -16.19
CA SER A 176 8.76 -16.47 -16.98
C SER A 176 7.29 -16.10 -16.82
N ALA A 177 6.98 -15.21 -15.89
CA ALA A 177 5.61 -14.87 -15.53
C ALA A 177 4.84 -14.23 -16.70
N ARG A 178 3.59 -14.61 -16.83
CA ARG A 178 2.64 -14.11 -17.84
C ARG A 178 1.26 -14.00 -17.21
N PHE A 179 0.51 -12.99 -17.60
CA PHE A 179 -0.91 -12.95 -17.26
C PHE A 179 -1.66 -14.13 -17.91
N ARG A 180 -2.75 -14.54 -17.27
CA ARG A 180 -3.59 -15.64 -17.81
C ARG A 180 -4.12 -15.30 -19.19
N GLN A 181 -3.97 -16.23 -20.10
CA GLN A 181 -4.49 -16.11 -21.46
C GLN A 181 -6.00 -15.83 -21.45
N GLY A 182 -6.41 -14.87 -22.27
CA GLY A 182 -7.78 -14.37 -22.34
C GLY A 182 -8.02 -13.17 -21.40
N TYR A 183 -7.48 -13.18 -20.18
CA TYR A 183 -7.49 -11.99 -19.32
C TYR A 183 -6.43 -10.98 -19.75
N ASP A 184 -5.27 -11.45 -20.21
CA ASP A 184 -4.13 -10.64 -20.63
C ASP A 184 -4.52 -9.54 -21.62
N ILE A 185 -5.10 -9.91 -22.76
CA ILE A 185 -5.43 -8.99 -23.85
C ILE A 185 -6.79 -8.30 -23.65
N HIS A 186 -7.79 -9.04 -23.11
CA HIS A 186 -9.16 -8.54 -23.10
C HIS A 186 -9.51 -7.70 -21.87
N ILE A 187 -8.76 -7.86 -20.77
CA ILE A 187 -9.05 -7.20 -19.50
C ILE A 187 -7.83 -6.46 -18.93
N ILE A 188 -6.69 -7.17 -18.74
CA ILE A 188 -5.51 -6.60 -18.09
C ILE A 188 -4.87 -5.52 -18.97
N LYS A 189 -4.69 -5.76 -20.26
CA LYS A 189 -4.08 -4.77 -21.17
C LYS A 189 -4.92 -3.49 -21.29
N PRO A 190 -6.25 -3.52 -21.49
CA PRO A 190 -7.09 -2.32 -21.42
C PRO A 190 -7.04 -1.62 -20.05
N MET A 191 -6.99 -2.40 -18.95
CA MET A 191 -6.85 -1.87 -17.60
C MET A 191 -5.52 -1.15 -17.41
N LEU A 192 -4.39 -1.78 -17.76
CA LEU A 192 -3.06 -1.18 -17.67
C LEU A 192 -2.95 0.10 -18.51
N ARG A 193 -3.59 0.12 -19.70
CA ARG A 193 -3.70 1.34 -20.50
C ARG A 193 -4.42 2.44 -19.73
N PHE A 194 -5.59 2.14 -19.17
CA PHE A 194 -6.36 3.09 -18.36
C PHE A 194 -5.55 3.59 -17.16
N LEU A 195 -4.88 2.70 -16.43
CA LEU A 195 -4.06 3.06 -15.26
C LEU A 195 -2.90 3.98 -15.65
N LYS A 196 -2.21 3.69 -16.75
CA LYS A 196 -1.17 4.55 -17.29
C LYS A 196 -1.70 5.92 -17.68
N ASP A 197 -2.79 5.98 -18.43
CA ASP A 197 -3.37 7.23 -18.93
C ASP A 197 -3.93 8.11 -17.80
N SER A 198 -4.40 7.51 -16.69
CA SER A 198 -4.92 8.22 -15.51
C SER A 198 -3.88 8.43 -14.40
N ASN A 199 -2.62 8.04 -14.62
CA ASN A 199 -1.56 8.04 -13.60
C ASN A 199 -2.01 7.35 -12.30
N SER A 200 -2.61 6.16 -12.45
CA SER A 200 -3.11 5.31 -11.36
C SER A 200 -2.28 4.03 -11.26
N PRO A 201 -2.06 3.48 -10.07
CA PRO A 201 -1.24 2.29 -9.88
C PRO A 201 -1.98 1.00 -10.25
N PHE A 202 -1.22 -0.04 -10.58
CA PHE A 202 -1.68 -1.42 -10.63
C PHE A 202 -1.58 -2.01 -9.22
N VAL A 203 -2.71 -2.43 -8.64
CA VAL A 203 -2.75 -2.93 -7.25
C VAL A 203 -2.79 -4.45 -7.23
N VAL A 204 -1.91 -5.06 -6.45
CA VAL A 204 -1.80 -6.52 -6.28
C VAL A 204 -1.81 -6.92 -4.82
N ASN A 205 -2.29 -8.12 -4.54
CA ASN A 205 -2.34 -8.74 -3.22
C ASN A 205 -1.43 -9.98 -3.21
N PRO A 206 -0.10 -9.82 -3.07
CA PRO A 206 0.81 -10.95 -2.97
C PRO A 206 0.73 -11.56 -1.57
N TYR A 207 0.44 -12.84 -1.51
CA TYR A 207 0.43 -13.62 -0.27
C TYR A 207 1.39 -14.81 -0.40
N PRO A 208 2.67 -14.65 -0.07
CA PRO A 208 3.61 -15.77 0.06
C PRO A 208 3.08 -16.90 0.94
N PHE A 209 2.24 -16.56 1.91
CA PHE A 209 1.58 -17.51 2.80
C PHE A 209 0.92 -18.68 2.06
N PHE A 210 0.17 -18.42 0.99
CA PHE A 210 -0.55 -19.46 0.25
C PHE A 210 0.36 -20.38 -0.59
N ALA A 211 1.63 -20.01 -0.74
CA ALA A 211 2.64 -20.84 -1.42
C ALA A 211 3.63 -21.48 -0.44
N CYS A 212 3.36 -21.39 0.86
CA CYS A 212 4.21 -21.93 1.91
C CYS A 212 4.17 -23.45 1.94
N THR A 213 5.35 -24.05 2.08
CA THR A 213 5.56 -25.48 2.30
C THR A 213 6.61 -25.67 3.41
N SER A 214 6.74 -26.87 3.94
CA SER A 214 7.78 -27.17 4.93
C SER A 214 9.21 -26.95 4.41
N SER A 215 9.42 -27.06 3.10
CA SER A 215 10.74 -26.93 2.48
C SER A 215 11.14 -25.50 2.13
N ASN A 216 10.18 -24.54 2.07
CA ASN A 216 10.46 -23.18 1.67
C ASN A 216 10.12 -22.13 2.74
N LEU A 217 9.77 -22.53 3.96
CA LEU A 217 9.29 -21.62 5.01
C LEU A 217 10.25 -20.47 5.26
N ASP A 218 11.56 -20.70 5.38
CA ASP A 218 12.54 -19.64 5.63
C ASP A 218 12.60 -18.62 4.49
N PHE A 219 12.49 -19.08 3.25
CA PHE A 219 12.40 -18.21 2.07
C PHE A 219 11.11 -17.37 2.06
N VAL A 220 10.00 -17.98 2.48
CA VAL A 220 8.70 -17.33 2.49
C VAL A 220 8.59 -16.26 3.58
N VAL A 221 9.13 -16.51 4.77
CA VAL A 221 9.06 -15.57 5.92
C VAL A 221 10.31 -14.68 6.06
N PHE A 222 11.09 -14.51 5.01
CA PHE A 222 12.30 -13.67 4.96
C PHE A 222 13.40 -14.06 5.96
N ARG A 223 13.46 -15.32 6.41
CA ARG A 223 14.60 -15.81 7.22
C ARG A 223 15.80 -16.06 6.33
N ALA A 224 16.99 -16.16 6.94
CA ALA A 224 18.23 -16.50 6.23
C ALA A 224 18.08 -17.84 5.49
N ASN A 225 18.33 -17.83 4.19
CA ASN A 225 18.21 -19.00 3.31
C ASN A 225 19.16 -18.88 2.11
N SER A 226 19.35 -19.97 1.34
CA SER A 226 20.20 -19.96 0.14
C SER A 226 19.63 -19.12 -1.00
N GLY A 227 18.32 -18.91 -1.02
CA GLY A 227 17.62 -18.31 -2.16
C GLY A 227 17.63 -19.19 -3.42
N PHE A 228 17.16 -18.62 -4.52
CA PHE A 228 17.30 -19.21 -5.84
C PHE A 228 17.71 -18.16 -6.87
N PHE A 229 18.28 -18.60 -8.00
CA PHE A 229 18.57 -17.75 -9.15
C PHE A 229 17.51 -17.94 -10.21
N ASP A 230 17.06 -16.85 -10.79
CA ASP A 230 16.32 -16.87 -12.04
C ASP A 230 17.33 -17.06 -13.18
N ASP A 231 17.27 -18.18 -13.85
CA ASP A 231 18.27 -18.55 -14.87
C ASP A 231 18.31 -17.63 -16.10
N TYR A 232 17.23 -16.94 -16.37
CA TYR A 232 17.15 -15.97 -17.48
C TYR A 232 17.78 -14.63 -17.11
N THR A 233 17.36 -14.04 -16.00
CA THR A 233 17.85 -12.71 -15.54
C THR A 233 19.17 -12.79 -14.77
N LYS A 234 19.55 -13.98 -14.29
CA LYS A 234 20.68 -14.20 -13.35
C LYS A 234 20.53 -13.48 -12.01
N LEU A 235 19.34 -12.99 -11.71
CA LEU A 235 19.03 -12.35 -10.43
C LEU A 235 18.78 -13.39 -9.34
N LYS A 236 19.22 -13.07 -8.13
CA LYS A 236 19.04 -13.90 -6.95
C LYS A 236 17.86 -13.38 -6.12
N TYR A 237 16.95 -14.29 -5.77
CA TYR A 237 15.84 -14.03 -4.86
C TYR A 237 16.09 -14.72 -3.52
N THR A 238 15.97 -13.97 -2.43
CA THR A 238 16.14 -14.46 -1.04
C THR A 238 14.85 -14.41 -0.25
N ASN A 239 13.75 -13.93 -0.85
CA ASN A 239 12.41 -13.98 -0.28
C ASN A 239 11.37 -14.13 -1.38
N MET A 240 10.20 -14.70 -1.02
CA MET A 240 9.13 -14.97 -1.96
C MET A 240 8.34 -13.71 -2.32
N PHE A 241 8.27 -12.71 -1.46
CA PHE A 241 7.55 -11.46 -1.71
C PHE A 241 8.15 -10.73 -2.93
N ASP A 242 9.46 -10.54 -2.95
CA ASP A 242 10.16 -9.94 -4.09
C ASP A 242 9.98 -10.76 -5.37
N ALA A 243 10.10 -12.09 -5.26
CA ALA A 243 9.89 -12.97 -6.41
C ALA A 243 8.46 -12.86 -6.99
N GLN A 244 7.45 -12.71 -6.14
CA GLN A 244 6.07 -12.51 -6.56
C GLN A 244 5.85 -11.14 -7.21
N LEU A 245 6.46 -10.07 -6.68
CA LEU A 245 6.36 -8.73 -7.28
C LEU A 245 7.08 -8.67 -8.64
N ASP A 246 8.26 -9.25 -8.74
CA ASP A 246 9.01 -9.29 -9.99
C ASP A 246 8.32 -10.16 -11.05
N ALA A 247 7.56 -11.18 -10.63
CA ALA A 247 6.69 -11.94 -11.54
C ALA A 247 5.56 -11.06 -12.11
N VAL A 248 4.94 -10.21 -11.27
CA VAL A 248 3.93 -9.23 -11.75
C VAL A 248 4.58 -8.24 -12.71
N TYR A 249 5.73 -7.68 -12.35
CA TYR A 249 6.46 -6.74 -13.18
C TYR A 249 6.81 -7.35 -14.55
N SER A 250 7.36 -8.57 -14.59
CA SER A 250 7.67 -9.28 -15.84
C SER A 250 6.43 -9.52 -16.70
N ALA A 251 5.28 -9.81 -16.09
CA ALA A 251 4.04 -9.97 -16.85
C ALA A 251 3.53 -8.63 -17.41
N MET A 252 3.71 -7.52 -16.69
CA MET A 252 3.38 -6.17 -17.15
C MET A 252 4.31 -5.73 -18.29
N GLU A 253 5.62 -6.00 -18.18
CA GLU A 253 6.64 -5.71 -19.19
C GLU A 253 6.29 -6.38 -20.53
N VAL A 254 5.87 -7.64 -20.51
CA VAL A 254 5.43 -8.36 -21.73
C VAL A 254 4.27 -7.67 -22.46
N LEU A 255 3.41 -6.95 -21.73
CA LEU A 255 2.33 -6.16 -22.32
C LEU A 255 2.74 -4.72 -22.66
N GLY A 256 3.97 -4.29 -22.32
CA GLY A 256 4.51 -2.95 -22.54
C GLY A 256 4.03 -1.90 -21.55
N PHE A 257 3.86 -2.28 -20.26
CA PHE A 257 3.37 -1.42 -19.17
C PHE A 257 4.24 -1.51 -17.91
N GLU A 258 5.53 -1.75 -18.06
CA GLU A 258 6.52 -1.80 -16.96
C GLU A 258 6.68 -0.48 -16.21
N ASP A 259 6.23 0.62 -16.79
CA ASP A 259 6.25 1.96 -16.23
C ASP A 259 5.04 2.28 -15.33
N VAL A 260 4.00 1.44 -15.33
CA VAL A 260 2.88 1.60 -14.39
C VAL A 260 3.34 1.24 -12.99
N GLU A 261 3.01 2.12 -12.02
CA GLU A 261 3.34 1.91 -10.61
C GLU A 261 2.64 0.66 -10.06
N ILE A 262 3.33 -0.10 -9.21
CA ILE A 262 2.76 -1.24 -8.49
C ILE A 262 2.53 -0.85 -7.04
N VAL A 263 1.33 -1.11 -6.53
CA VAL A 263 0.97 -0.96 -5.12
C VAL A 263 0.55 -2.31 -4.56
N ILE A 264 1.04 -2.63 -3.37
CA ILE A 264 0.68 -3.84 -2.64
C ILE A 264 -0.55 -3.53 -1.79
N GLY A 265 -1.73 -3.95 -2.28
CA GLY A 265 -3.01 -3.68 -1.63
C GLY A 265 -3.24 -4.53 -0.38
N GLU A 266 -2.68 -5.72 -0.34
CA GLU A 266 -2.72 -6.64 0.80
C GLU A 266 -1.52 -7.57 0.75
N THR A 267 -0.93 -7.82 1.91
CA THR A 267 0.00 -8.92 2.17
C THR A 267 0.09 -9.15 3.69
N GLY A 268 0.31 -10.37 4.14
CA GLY A 268 0.35 -10.65 5.56
C GLY A 268 0.56 -12.12 5.89
N TRP A 269 0.66 -12.41 7.19
CA TRP A 269 0.86 -13.74 7.73
C TRP A 269 0.01 -13.97 8.99
N PRO A 270 -0.77 -15.06 9.07
CA PRO A 270 -1.62 -15.32 10.22
C PRO A 270 -0.81 -15.86 11.40
N SER A 271 -1.22 -15.45 12.61
CA SER A 271 -0.58 -15.85 13.87
C SER A 271 -1.15 -17.13 14.49
N MET A 272 -2.29 -17.60 13.97
CA MET A 272 -2.97 -18.83 14.37
C MET A 272 -3.79 -19.38 13.21
N GLY A 273 -3.88 -20.69 13.09
CA GLY A 273 -4.64 -21.36 12.02
C GLY A 273 -4.97 -22.79 12.36
N ASP A 274 -5.41 -23.56 11.35
CA ASP A 274 -5.71 -24.97 11.48
C ASP A 274 -4.41 -25.78 11.62
N SER A 275 -4.48 -26.95 12.24
CA SER A 275 -3.30 -27.76 12.63
C SER A 275 -2.48 -28.31 11.46
N ASP A 276 -3.05 -28.34 10.27
CA ASP A 276 -2.43 -28.78 9.02
C ASP A 276 -1.75 -27.64 8.25
N GLN A 277 -1.95 -26.38 8.67
CA GLN A 277 -1.36 -25.22 8.03
C GLN A 277 0.09 -25.03 8.48
N ILE A 278 1.01 -25.04 7.51
CA ILE A 278 2.45 -24.95 7.76
C ILE A 278 2.85 -23.51 8.12
N GLY A 279 3.67 -23.37 9.17
CA GLY A 279 4.25 -22.08 9.58
C GLY A 279 3.23 -21.09 10.13
N VAL A 280 2.03 -21.55 10.54
CA VAL A 280 1.02 -20.67 11.13
C VAL A 280 1.18 -20.62 12.64
N ASP A 281 2.01 -19.69 13.08
CA ASP A 281 2.30 -19.41 14.48
C ASP A 281 2.75 -17.95 14.65
N LYS A 282 2.78 -17.48 15.90
CA LYS A 282 3.17 -16.09 16.22
C LYS A 282 4.59 -15.76 15.80
N LYS A 283 5.53 -16.73 15.83
CA LYS A 283 6.92 -16.51 15.45
C LYS A 283 7.02 -16.25 13.94
N SER A 284 6.40 -17.08 13.14
CA SER A 284 6.38 -16.94 11.67
C SER A 284 5.64 -15.67 11.24
N ALA A 285 4.53 -15.31 11.94
CA ALA A 285 3.84 -14.05 11.72
C ALA A 285 4.72 -12.82 12.05
N SER A 286 5.45 -12.87 13.16
CA SER A 286 6.43 -11.85 13.54
C SER A 286 7.58 -11.76 12.54
N ASP A 287 8.12 -12.89 12.10
CA ASP A 287 9.23 -12.95 11.13
C ASP A 287 8.77 -12.37 9.78
N TYR A 288 7.63 -12.82 9.23
CA TYR A 288 7.12 -12.33 7.95
C TYR A 288 6.79 -10.84 8.01
N ASN A 289 5.86 -10.44 8.88
CA ASN A 289 5.37 -9.06 8.92
C ASN A 289 6.47 -8.08 9.39
N GLY A 290 7.32 -8.52 10.33
CA GLY A 290 8.43 -7.69 10.80
C GLY A 290 9.52 -7.48 9.76
N ASN A 291 9.90 -8.53 9.01
CA ASN A 291 10.88 -8.42 7.92
C ASN A 291 10.29 -7.65 6.72
N LEU A 292 9.03 -7.90 6.38
CA LEU A 292 8.31 -7.14 5.34
C LEU A 292 8.34 -5.63 5.65
N ILE A 293 7.93 -5.22 6.86
CA ILE A 293 7.92 -3.82 7.27
C ILE A 293 9.32 -3.21 7.13
N ARG A 294 10.35 -3.90 7.65
CA ARG A 294 11.74 -3.43 7.50
C ARG A 294 12.15 -3.31 6.04
N HIS A 295 11.83 -4.29 5.21
CA HIS A 295 12.17 -4.30 3.78
C HIS A 295 11.51 -3.14 3.04
N VAL A 296 10.19 -3.00 3.10
CA VAL A 296 9.47 -1.95 2.34
C VAL A 296 9.70 -0.53 2.86
N THR A 297 10.15 -0.37 4.11
CA THR A 297 10.51 0.94 4.68
C THR A 297 12.00 1.27 4.57
N SER A 298 12.84 0.32 4.10
CA SER A 298 14.28 0.54 3.90
C SER A 298 14.60 1.44 2.69
N GLY A 299 13.66 1.54 1.74
CA GLY A 299 13.89 2.17 0.44
C GLY A 299 14.51 1.24 -0.60
N GLU A 300 14.79 -0.02 -0.23
CA GLU A 300 15.22 -1.05 -1.15
C GLU A 300 14.04 -1.60 -1.95
N GLY A 301 14.24 -1.81 -3.25
CA GLY A 301 13.26 -2.46 -4.11
C GLY A 301 13.47 -3.97 -4.20
N THR A 302 12.91 -4.56 -5.25
CA THR A 302 13.09 -5.96 -5.61
C THR A 302 14.28 -6.15 -6.53
N PRO A 303 14.76 -7.38 -6.77
CA PRO A 303 15.88 -7.62 -7.69
C PRO A 303 15.71 -7.07 -9.11
N LEU A 304 14.50 -7.09 -9.70
CA LEU A 304 14.23 -6.46 -11.00
C LEU A 304 13.97 -4.96 -10.91
N MET A 305 13.52 -4.48 -9.75
CA MET A 305 13.15 -3.09 -9.53
C MET A 305 13.91 -2.49 -8.33
N PRO A 306 15.27 -2.50 -8.33
CA PRO A 306 16.08 -2.21 -7.12
C PRO A 306 15.95 -0.78 -6.60
N ASN A 307 15.45 0.15 -7.44
CA ASN A 307 15.30 1.57 -7.09
C ASN A 307 13.82 1.98 -6.90
N ARG A 308 12.90 1.01 -6.85
CA ARG A 308 11.47 1.28 -6.62
C ARG A 308 11.11 1.04 -5.17
N THR A 309 10.31 1.93 -4.64
CA THR A 309 9.59 1.73 -3.37
C THR A 309 8.13 1.40 -3.68
N PHE A 310 7.49 0.66 -2.79
CA PHE A 310 6.13 0.18 -3.01
C PHE A 310 5.23 0.59 -1.86
N ASP A 311 4.17 1.36 -2.15
CA ASP A 311 3.08 1.52 -1.19
C ASP A 311 2.57 0.13 -0.80
N THR A 312 2.69 -0.22 0.48
CA THR A 312 2.39 -1.56 0.97
C THR A 312 1.41 -1.52 2.13
N TYR A 313 0.34 -2.32 2.04
CA TYR A 313 -0.68 -2.45 3.07
C TYR A 313 -0.60 -3.84 3.70
N VAL A 314 -0.24 -3.89 4.98
CA VAL A 314 -0.21 -5.15 5.74
C VAL A 314 -1.63 -5.57 6.09
N PHE A 315 -1.98 -6.81 5.78
CA PHE A 315 -3.25 -7.41 6.17
C PHE A 315 -3.06 -8.21 7.46
N GLY A 316 -3.73 -7.90 8.53
CA GLY A 316 -4.70 -6.83 8.74
C GLY A 316 -4.45 -6.11 10.06
N LEU A 317 -5.20 -5.04 10.32
CA LEU A 317 -5.03 -4.24 11.54
C LEU A 317 -5.37 -5.03 12.82
N PHE A 318 -6.56 -5.62 12.85
CA PHE A 318 -7.06 -6.42 13.97
C PHE A 318 -7.38 -7.84 13.54
N ASN A 319 -7.41 -8.76 14.52
CA ASN A 319 -8.05 -10.05 14.34
C ASN A 319 -9.58 -9.86 14.19
N GLU A 320 -10.15 -10.49 13.17
CA GLU A 320 -11.57 -10.35 12.82
C GLU A 320 -12.34 -11.61 13.21
N ASN A 321 -12.89 -11.64 14.42
CA ASN A 321 -13.46 -12.85 15.03
C ASN A 321 -14.71 -13.42 14.33
N LEU A 322 -15.35 -12.67 13.44
CA LEU A 322 -16.53 -13.11 12.67
C LEU A 322 -16.20 -13.42 11.20
N LYS A 323 -14.94 -13.29 10.77
CA LYS A 323 -14.54 -13.55 9.39
C LYS A 323 -14.76 -15.02 9.04
N PRO A 324 -15.47 -15.33 7.93
CA PRO A 324 -15.72 -16.71 7.51
C PRO A 324 -14.44 -17.38 7.00
N GLY A 325 -14.49 -18.70 6.85
CA GLY A 325 -13.39 -19.50 6.32
C GLY A 325 -12.54 -20.20 7.39
N PRO A 326 -11.33 -20.65 7.05
CA PRO A 326 -10.38 -21.30 7.96
C PRO A 326 -10.03 -20.44 9.18
N ILE A 327 -9.46 -21.05 10.23
CA ILE A 327 -9.08 -20.34 11.46
C ILE A 327 -8.11 -19.21 11.17
N CYS A 328 -7.18 -19.38 10.24
CA CYS A 328 -6.19 -18.36 9.86
C CYS A 328 -6.84 -17.05 9.41
N GLU A 329 -8.00 -17.08 8.72
CA GLU A 329 -8.69 -15.87 8.24
C GLU A 329 -9.08 -14.91 9.36
N ARG A 330 -9.26 -15.39 10.57
CA ARG A 330 -9.57 -14.58 11.76
C ARG A 330 -8.36 -14.08 12.51
N ASN A 331 -7.13 -14.44 12.08
CA ASN A 331 -5.90 -14.27 12.87
C ASN A 331 -4.75 -13.58 12.12
N PHE A 332 -5.04 -12.76 11.13
CA PHE A 332 -4.04 -11.93 10.43
C PHE A 332 -3.72 -10.62 11.15
N GLY A 333 -4.42 -10.28 12.23
CA GLY A 333 -4.27 -9.00 12.90
C GLY A 333 -2.88 -8.75 13.48
N LEU A 334 -2.36 -7.53 13.29
CA LEU A 334 -1.18 -7.03 13.99
C LEU A 334 -1.49 -6.72 15.45
N PHE A 335 -2.72 -6.29 15.71
CA PHE A 335 -3.18 -5.89 17.04
C PHE A 335 -4.40 -6.69 17.51
N TRP A 336 -4.48 -6.87 18.80
CA TRP A 336 -5.72 -7.24 19.47
C TRP A 336 -6.69 -6.04 19.52
N PRO A 337 -8.01 -6.26 19.72
CA PRO A 337 -8.97 -5.16 19.84
C PRO A 337 -8.67 -4.14 20.95
N ASN A 338 -7.88 -4.52 21.96
CA ASN A 338 -7.38 -3.62 23.01
C ASN A 338 -6.13 -2.83 22.60
N MET A 339 -5.74 -2.86 21.31
CA MET A 339 -4.59 -2.17 20.72
C MET A 339 -3.21 -2.68 21.19
N SER A 340 -3.12 -3.80 21.91
CA SER A 340 -1.85 -4.47 22.16
C SER A 340 -1.42 -5.31 20.96
N LEU A 341 -0.11 -5.44 20.73
CA LEU A 341 0.43 -6.29 19.67
C LEU A 341 0.05 -7.77 19.88
N VAL A 342 -0.30 -8.47 18.81
CA VAL A 342 -0.50 -9.92 18.80
C VAL A 342 0.82 -10.66 18.91
N TYR A 343 1.86 -10.12 18.28
CA TYR A 343 3.26 -10.56 18.25
C TYR A 343 4.18 -9.35 18.03
N ASP A 344 5.46 -9.51 18.24
CA ASP A 344 6.44 -8.43 18.09
C ASP A 344 6.65 -8.06 16.62
N VAL A 345 6.45 -6.78 16.28
CA VAL A 345 6.71 -6.19 14.96
C VAL A 345 7.14 -4.73 15.12
N PRO A 346 8.01 -4.20 14.22
CA PRO A 346 8.54 -2.84 14.31
C PRO A 346 7.54 -1.79 13.77
N ILE A 347 6.33 -1.74 14.32
CA ILE A 347 5.25 -0.87 13.83
C ILE A 347 4.90 0.26 14.82
N MET A 348 5.35 0.13 16.07
CA MET A 348 5.14 1.16 17.09
C MET A 348 6.19 2.26 16.93
N ARG A 349 5.77 3.52 17.12
CA ARG A 349 6.73 4.64 17.22
C ARG A 349 7.56 4.53 18.47
N ASN A 350 8.87 4.67 18.34
CA ASN A 350 9.76 4.79 19.48
C ASN A 350 9.65 6.19 20.08
N ASN A 351 9.80 6.35 21.39
CA ASN A 351 9.79 7.65 22.07
C ASN A 351 10.84 8.64 21.52
N VAL A 352 11.92 8.12 20.94
CA VAL A 352 12.97 8.91 20.27
C VAL A 352 12.45 9.55 18.98
N ASP A 353 11.59 8.87 18.22
CA ASP A 353 11.02 9.39 16.97
C ASP A 353 10.03 10.52 17.22
N VAL A 354 9.28 10.44 18.32
CA VAL A 354 8.35 11.49 18.75
C VAL A 354 9.11 12.78 19.13
N ALA A 355 10.20 12.66 19.89
CA ALA A 355 11.04 13.79 20.26
C ALA A 355 11.72 14.44 19.04
N ASN A 356 12.18 13.63 18.08
CA ASN A 356 12.80 14.10 16.85
C ASN A 356 11.80 14.82 15.93
N ASN A 357 10.56 14.37 15.84
CA ASN A 357 9.52 15.01 15.03
C ASN A 357 9.10 16.36 15.62
N HIS A 358 8.99 16.49 16.95
CA HIS A 358 8.75 17.77 17.60
C HIS A 358 9.91 18.75 17.40
N SER A 359 11.15 18.27 17.49
CA SER A 359 12.34 19.10 17.25
C SER A 359 12.43 19.55 15.77
N LYS A 360 12.06 18.69 14.81
CA LYS A 360 12.01 19.01 13.39
C LYS A 360 10.92 20.04 13.07
N ALA A 361 9.73 19.89 13.64
CA ALA A 361 8.64 20.86 13.47
C ALA A 361 9.02 22.25 14.05
N LEU A 362 9.63 22.30 15.23
CA LEU A 362 10.14 23.54 15.81
C LEU A 362 11.24 24.17 14.97
N LEU A 363 12.15 23.38 14.44
CA LEU A 363 13.22 23.87 13.56
C LEU A 363 12.66 24.43 12.24
N SER A 364 11.68 23.78 11.63
CA SER A 364 11.00 24.26 10.43
C SER A 364 10.25 25.56 10.65
N ILE A 365 9.58 25.71 11.80
CA ILE A 365 8.91 26.95 12.22
C ILE A 365 9.93 28.06 12.45
N MET A 366 11.06 27.77 13.09
CA MET A 366 12.12 28.75 13.31
C MET A 366 12.77 29.21 12.00
N ILE A 367 12.96 28.30 11.04
CA ILE A 367 13.49 28.63 9.71
C ILE A 367 12.50 29.51 8.95
N ALA A 368 11.20 29.16 8.94
CA ALA A 368 10.16 29.96 8.30
C ALA A 368 10.02 31.36 8.93
N LEU A 369 10.12 31.47 10.25
CA LEU A 369 10.11 32.76 10.96
C LEU A 369 11.36 33.61 10.62
N ASN A 370 12.54 33.02 10.51
CA ASN A 370 13.75 33.75 10.10
C ASN A 370 13.68 34.27 8.65
N PHE A 371 13.01 33.54 7.74
CA PHE A 371 12.73 34.01 6.38
C PHE A 371 11.74 35.18 6.34
N LEU A 372 10.76 35.20 7.27
CA LEU A 372 9.76 36.28 7.37
C LEU A 372 10.28 37.55 8.05
N ILE A 373 11.31 37.44 8.90
CA ILE A 373 11.90 38.57 9.65
C ILE A 373 13.13 39.17 8.93
N GLY A 374 13.66 38.45 7.92
CA GLY A 374 14.84 38.84 7.15
C GLY A 374 14.56 39.67 5.88
N PHE A 375 13.32 40.15 5.70
CA PHE A 375 12.94 41.14 4.66
C PHE A 375 12.47 42.43 5.28
#